data_ff90bea0a0ccf62d703cdb6e36cad9a2
#
_entry.id   ff90bea0a0ccf62d703cdb6e36cad9a2
#
_cell.length_a   1.000
_cell.length_b   1.000
_cell.length_c   1.000
_cell.angle_alpha   90.00
_cell.angle_beta   90.00
_cell.angle_gamma   90.00
#
_symmetry.space_group_name_H-M   'P 1'
#
loop_
_entity.id
_entity.type
_entity.pdbx_description
1 polymer ?
#
loop_
_entity_poly.entity_id
_entity_poly.type
_entity_poly.pdbx_seq_one_letter_code
_entity_poly.pdbx_strand_id
1 'polypeptide(L)'
;MQTWIERAIAAAPAGHVPLLLLSGPQGAGKSTALAAAIEAISHPVAGASIDDFYLTHAERMDLARRISPLFMTRGPPGTHDLTLLTMTVAALRAAGDTAETPLPVFDKLKDNRA
;
A
#
# COMPACT_ATOMS: atom_id res chain seq x y z
N MET A 1 11.31 9.19 10.80
CA MET A 1 10.02 8.55 10.46
C MET A 1 9.24 8.12 11.70
N GLN A 2 9.86 7.40 12.61
CA GLN A 2 9.21 6.96 13.86
C GLN A 2 8.54 8.11 14.63
N THR A 3 9.26 9.20 14.88
CA THR A 3 8.73 10.37 15.59
C THR A 3 7.53 11.00 14.86
N TRP A 4 7.57 11.04 13.55
CA TRP A 4 6.48 11.59 12.75
C TRP A 4 5.21 10.72 12.87
N ILE A 5 5.37 9.41 12.83
CA ILE A 5 4.25 8.46 13.00
C ILE A 5 3.68 8.58 14.42
N GLU A 6 4.54 8.63 15.45
CA GLU A 6 4.11 8.76 16.84
C GLU A 6 3.35 10.07 17.09
N ARG A 7 3.79 11.17 16.47
CA ARG A 7 3.08 12.46 16.54
C ARG A 7 1.70 12.37 15.89
N ALA A 8 1.58 11.69 14.75
CA ALA A 8 0.30 11.51 14.08
C ALA A 8 -0.66 10.67 14.92
N ILE A 9 -0.17 9.61 15.56
CA ILE A 9 -0.99 8.79 16.46
C ILE A 9 -1.48 9.62 17.64
N ALA A 10 -0.60 10.41 18.27
CA ALA A 10 -0.95 11.23 19.41
C ALA A 10 -1.94 12.35 19.06
N ALA A 11 -1.87 12.89 17.85
CA ALA A 11 -2.75 13.96 17.39
C ALA A 11 -4.10 13.47 16.84
N ALA A 12 -4.22 12.16 16.58
CA ALA A 12 -5.47 11.61 16.03
C ALA A 12 -6.60 11.69 17.08
N PRO A 13 -7.81 12.11 16.67
CA PRO A 13 -8.97 12.08 17.56
C PRO A 13 -9.26 10.65 18.03
N ALA A 14 -9.84 10.51 19.22
CA ALA A 14 -10.22 9.20 19.76
C ALA A 14 -11.15 8.47 18.78
N GLY A 15 -10.87 7.18 18.54
CA GLY A 15 -11.62 6.36 17.60
C GLY A 15 -11.26 6.54 16.12
N HIS A 16 -10.31 7.41 15.81
CA HIS A 16 -9.82 7.62 14.45
C HIS A 16 -8.47 6.93 14.23
N VAL A 17 -8.34 6.24 13.10
CA VAL A 17 -7.10 5.63 12.66
C VAL A 17 -6.43 6.56 11.65
N PRO A 18 -5.28 7.17 11.97
CA PRO A 18 -4.61 8.06 11.04
C PRO A 18 -4.05 7.29 9.83
N LEU A 19 -4.14 7.92 8.67
CA LEU A 19 -3.54 7.44 7.44
C LEU A 19 -2.38 8.36 7.07
N LEU A 20 -1.19 7.80 6.99
CA LEU A 20 0.02 8.53 6.65
C LEU A 20 0.51 8.11 5.27
N LEU A 21 0.78 9.07 4.42
CA LEU A 21 1.30 8.84 3.07
C LEU A 21 2.77 9.26 3.03
N LEU A 22 3.63 8.32 2.66
CA LEU A 22 5.05 8.58 2.49
C LEU A 22 5.39 8.53 1.01
N SER A 23 5.90 9.63 0.49
CA SER A 23 6.35 9.69 -0.89
C SER A 23 7.81 10.14 -0.98
N GLY A 24 8.47 9.75 -2.05
CA GLY A 24 9.86 10.09 -2.32
C GLY A 24 10.36 9.36 -3.55
N PRO A 25 11.53 9.74 -4.06
CA PRO A 25 12.09 9.11 -5.25
C PRO A 25 12.41 7.64 -5.01
N GLN A 26 12.40 6.87 -6.07
CA GLN A 26 12.80 5.47 -6.04
C GLN A 26 14.26 5.36 -5.56
N GLY A 27 14.53 4.40 -4.68
CA GLY A 27 15.85 4.23 -4.09
C GLY A 27 16.19 5.15 -2.93
N ALA A 28 15.24 5.96 -2.45
CA ALA A 28 15.45 6.84 -1.29
C ALA A 28 15.42 6.11 0.06
N GLY A 29 15.16 4.81 0.09
CA GLY A 29 15.12 4.02 1.32
C GLY A 29 13.78 4.07 2.07
N LYS A 30 12.70 4.44 1.39
CA LYS A 30 11.36 4.55 2.01
C LYS A 30 10.91 3.25 2.68
N SER A 31 10.99 2.15 1.97
CA SER A 31 10.53 0.84 2.48
C SER A 31 11.36 0.37 3.67
N THR A 32 12.67 0.56 3.62
CA THR A 32 13.59 0.21 4.71
C THR A 32 13.30 1.05 5.95
N ALA A 33 13.13 2.35 5.77
CA ALA A 33 12.82 3.26 6.86
C ALA A 33 11.45 2.98 7.47
N LEU A 34 10.46 2.65 6.65
CA LEU A 34 9.12 2.29 7.12
C LEU A 34 9.15 1.00 7.94
N ALA A 35 9.82 -0.04 7.46
CA ALA A 35 9.96 -1.30 8.19
C ALA A 35 10.63 -1.09 9.56
N ALA A 36 11.71 -0.32 9.61
CA ALA A 36 12.39 -0.01 10.84
C ALA A 36 11.51 0.79 11.82
N ALA A 37 10.74 1.73 11.32
CA ALA A 37 9.82 2.53 12.13
C ALA A 37 8.69 1.67 12.72
N ILE A 38 8.12 0.76 11.93
CA ILE A 38 7.06 -0.14 12.40
C ILE A 38 7.55 -1.03 13.54
N GLU A 39 8.76 -1.59 13.42
CA GLU A 39 9.36 -2.40 14.49
C GLU A 39 9.61 -1.61 15.77
N ALA A 40 9.96 -0.33 15.65
CA ALA A 40 10.31 0.51 16.80
C ALA A 40 9.09 1.09 17.53
N ILE A 41 7.93 1.12 16.91
CA ILE A 41 6.72 1.71 17.49
C ILE A 41 5.93 0.64 18.25
N SER A 42 5.52 0.97 19.47
CA SER A 42 4.78 0.03 20.33
C SER A 42 3.29 -0.11 19.98
N HIS A 43 2.75 0.79 19.17
CA HIS A 43 1.37 0.71 18.69
C HIS A 43 1.26 -0.21 17.48
N PRO A 44 0.11 -0.90 17.25
CA PRO A 44 -0.14 -1.61 16.02
C PRO A 44 -0.10 -0.65 14.84
N VAL A 45 0.77 -0.92 13.87
CA VAL A 45 0.93 -0.12 12.66
C VAL A 45 0.95 -1.04 11.46
N ALA A 46 0.08 -0.78 10.49
CA ALA A 46 0.10 -1.46 9.20
C ALA A 46 0.84 -0.60 8.18
N GLY A 47 1.77 -1.19 7.48
CA GLY A 47 2.49 -0.53 6.40
C GLY A 47 2.29 -1.28 5.09
N ALA A 48 2.10 -0.54 4.01
CA ALA A 48 1.92 -1.10 2.68
C ALA A 48 2.57 -0.20 1.62
N SER A 49 2.95 -0.80 0.51
CA SER A 49 3.45 -0.07 -0.66
C SER A 49 2.39 -0.06 -1.74
N ILE A 50 2.27 1.06 -2.44
CA ILE A 50 1.38 1.14 -3.60
C ILE A 50 1.81 0.14 -4.69
N ASP A 51 3.07 -0.25 -4.73
CA ASP A 51 3.58 -1.25 -5.67
C ASP A 51 3.01 -2.65 -5.44
N ASP A 52 2.42 -2.91 -4.29
CA ASP A 52 1.72 -4.17 -4.03
C ASP A 52 0.27 -4.17 -4.53
N PHE A 53 -0.21 -3.03 -5.03
CA PHE A 53 -1.58 -2.86 -5.49
C PHE A 53 -1.70 -2.74 -7.01
N TYR A 54 -0.77 -3.33 -7.76
CA TYR A 54 -0.94 -3.42 -9.21
C TYR A 54 -2.05 -4.39 -9.58
N LEU A 55 -2.72 -4.11 -10.69
CA LEU A 55 -3.59 -5.07 -11.34
C LEU A 55 -2.81 -6.35 -11.65
N THR A 56 -3.50 -7.48 -11.67
CA THR A 56 -2.89 -8.75 -12.05
C THR A 56 -2.39 -8.71 -13.49
N HIS A 57 -1.51 -9.63 -13.84
CA HIS A 57 -1.03 -9.75 -15.21
C HIS A 57 -2.20 -9.92 -16.20
N ALA A 58 -3.14 -10.80 -15.88
CA ALA A 58 -4.31 -11.03 -16.73
C ALA A 58 -5.17 -9.77 -16.92
N GLU A 59 -5.40 -9.02 -15.84
CA GLU A 59 -6.17 -7.78 -15.89
C GLU A 59 -5.48 -6.72 -16.77
N ARG A 60 -4.14 -6.58 -16.64
CA ARG A 60 -3.38 -5.66 -17.47
C ARG A 60 -3.37 -6.07 -18.95
N MET A 61 -3.27 -7.37 -19.24
CA MET A 61 -3.33 -7.86 -20.62
C MET A 61 -4.71 -7.60 -21.24
N ASP A 62 -5.77 -7.73 -20.47
CA ASP A 62 -7.12 -7.41 -20.91
C ASP A 62 -7.26 -5.92 -21.24
N LEU A 63 -6.78 -5.04 -20.39
CA LEU A 63 -6.75 -3.59 -20.64
C LEU A 63 -5.88 -3.24 -21.86
N ALA A 64 -4.77 -3.93 -22.06
CA ALA A 64 -3.89 -3.72 -23.19
C ALA A 64 -4.60 -4.02 -24.52
N ARG A 65 -5.43 -5.06 -24.54
CA ARG A 65 -6.22 -5.42 -25.74
C ARG A 65 -7.35 -4.44 -25.99
N ARG A 66 -8.02 -3.97 -24.92
CA ARG A 66 -9.23 -3.13 -25.05
C ARG A 66 -8.93 -1.65 -25.21
N ILE A 67 -7.85 -1.15 -24.61
CA ILE A 67 -7.57 0.29 -24.51
C ILE A 67 -6.23 0.65 -25.18
N SER A 68 -5.11 0.17 -24.63
CA SER A 68 -3.78 0.54 -25.12
C SER A 68 -2.72 -0.47 -24.71
N PRO A 69 -1.77 -0.81 -25.62
CA PRO A 69 -0.61 -1.66 -25.26
C PRO A 69 0.22 -1.16 -24.09
N LEU A 70 0.12 0.10 -23.72
CA LEU A 70 0.83 0.67 -22.56
C LEU A 70 0.46 -0.01 -21.25
N PHE A 71 -0.74 -0.59 -21.16
CA PHE A 71 -1.18 -1.30 -19.94
C PHE A 71 -0.51 -2.66 -19.73
N MET A 72 0.25 -3.15 -20.70
CA MET A 72 1.05 -4.38 -20.51
C MET A 72 2.10 -4.21 -19.43
N THR A 73 2.68 -3.03 -19.29
CA THR A 73 3.76 -2.73 -18.35
C THR A 73 3.21 -2.08 -17.10
N ARG A 74 3.74 -2.47 -15.93
CA ARG A 74 3.44 -1.78 -14.66
C ARG A 74 3.98 -0.35 -14.70
N GLY A 75 3.30 0.55 -14.00
CA GLY A 75 3.75 1.91 -13.78
C GLY A 75 2.90 2.99 -14.43
N PRO A 76 2.43 2.84 -15.69
CA PRO A 76 1.56 3.85 -16.29
C PRO A 76 0.27 4.04 -15.47
N PRO A 77 -0.33 5.25 -15.53
CA PRO A 77 -1.63 5.47 -14.90
C PRO A 77 -2.66 4.43 -15.36
N GLY A 78 -3.44 3.92 -14.41
CA GLY A 78 -4.44 2.89 -14.69
C GLY A 78 -3.97 1.45 -14.48
N THR A 79 -2.69 1.23 -14.14
CA THR A 79 -2.17 -0.12 -13.86
C THR A 79 -2.28 -0.54 -12.40
N HIS A 80 -2.66 0.36 -11.51
CA HIS A 80 -2.93 0.06 -10.11
C HIS A 80 -4.39 -0.36 -9.92
N ASP A 81 -4.60 -1.29 -9.00
CA ASP A 81 -5.94 -1.73 -8.58
C ASP A 81 -6.46 -0.79 -7.48
N LEU A 82 -7.07 0.31 -7.89
CA LEU A 82 -7.58 1.32 -6.96
C LEU A 82 -8.76 0.81 -6.12
N THR A 83 -9.55 -0.09 -6.65
CA THR A 83 -10.65 -0.72 -5.90
C THR A 83 -10.09 -1.54 -4.75
N LEU A 84 -9.09 -2.38 -5.02
CA LEU A 84 -8.42 -3.16 -3.97
C LEU A 84 -7.75 -2.26 -2.94
N LEU A 85 -7.07 -1.20 -3.37
CA LEU A 85 -6.43 -0.24 -2.46
C LEU A 85 -7.46 0.43 -1.54
N THR A 86 -8.55 0.92 -2.09
CA THR A 86 -9.61 1.57 -1.33
C THR A 86 -10.25 0.62 -0.32
N MET A 87 -10.56 -0.60 -0.73
CA MET A 87 -11.13 -1.62 0.15
C MET A 87 -10.16 -2.03 1.27
N THR A 88 -8.87 -2.15 0.96
CA THR A 88 -7.86 -2.53 1.95
C THR A 88 -7.69 -1.43 3.00
N VAL A 89 -7.61 -0.17 2.59
CA VAL A 89 -7.53 0.96 3.52
C VAL A 89 -8.77 1.04 4.42
N ALA A 90 -9.95 0.86 3.86
CA ALA A 90 -11.20 0.87 4.63
C ALA A 90 -11.22 -0.28 5.64
N ALA A 91 -10.79 -1.48 5.26
CA ALA A 91 -10.72 -2.64 6.15
C ALA A 91 -9.71 -2.41 7.30
N LEU A 92 -8.55 -1.85 7.02
CA LEU A 92 -7.56 -1.52 8.05
C LEU A 92 -8.10 -0.51 9.06
N ARG A 93 -8.81 0.49 8.60
CA ARG A 93 -9.43 1.49 9.48
C ARG A 93 -10.54 0.93 10.35
N ALA A 94 -11.27 -0.06 9.85
CA ALA A 94 -12.36 -0.70 10.58
C ALA A 94 -11.88 -1.80 11.55
N ALA A 95 -10.72 -2.39 11.31
CA ALA A 95 -10.23 -3.56 12.04
C ALA A 95 -9.87 -3.25 13.50
N GLY A 96 -9.40 -2.04 13.80
CA GLY A 96 -8.87 -1.72 15.13
C GLY A 96 -7.63 -2.55 15.47
N ASP A 97 -7.43 -2.82 16.76
CA ASP A 97 -6.25 -3.53 17.25
C ASP A 97 -6.41 -5.06 17.29
N THR A 98 -7.59 -5.57 17.06
CA THR A 98 -7.93 -6.98 17.33
C THR A 98 -8.19 -7.81 16.08
N ALA A 99 -8.40 -7.19 14.93
CA ALA A 99 -8.68 -7.88 13.69
C ALA A 99 -7.47 -7.80 12.76
N GLU A 100 -7.26 -8.87 11.99
CA GLU A 100 -6.23 -8.92 10.96
C GLU A 100 -6.83 -8.57 9.60
N THR A 101 -6.08 -7.81 8.81
CA THR A 101 -6.45 -7.48 7.43
C THR A 101 -5.38 -8.03 6.50
N PRO A 102 -5.74 -8.90 5.54
CA PRO A 102 -4.77 -9.37 4.57
C PRO A 102 -4.32 -8.22 3.66
N LEU A 103 -3.01 -8.13 3.43
CA LEU A 103 -2.43 -7.17 2.51
C LEU A 103 -2.00 -7.88 1.23
N PRO A 104 -2.26 -7.32 0.06
CA PRO A 104 -1.77 -7.92 -1.17
C PRO A 104 -0.26 -7.82 -1.27
N VAL A 105 0.33 -8.77 -1.95
CA VAL A 105 1.76 -8.76 -2.30
C VAL A 105 1.87 -8.94 -3.81
N PHE A 106 2.66 -8.10 -4.45
CA PHE A 106 2.91 -8.18 -5.88
C PHE A 106 4.31 -8.76 -6.11
N ASP A 107 4.37 -9.87 -6.85
CA ASP A 107 5.63 -10.50 -7.22
C ASP A 107 6.13 -9.91 -8.54
N LYS A 108 7.14 -9.04 -8.45
CA LYS A 108 7.69 -8.33 -9.62
C LYS A 108 8.38 -9.27 -10.60
N LEU A 109 8.93 -10.39 -10.13
CA LEU A 109 9.57 -11.38 -11.00
C LEU A 109 8.54 -12.12 -11.85
N LYS A 110 7.39 -12.45 -11.27
CA LYS A 110 6.27 -13.07 -11.99
C LYS A 110 5.42 -12.06 -12.74
N ASP A 111 5.63 -10.78 -12.49
CA ASP A 111 4.79 -9.69 -13.01
C ASP A 111 3.31 -9.89 -12.68
N ASN A 112 3.03 -10.36 -11.48
CA ASN A 112 1.69 -10.74 -11.05
C ASN A 112 1.54 -10.66 -9.52
N ARG A 113 0.29 -10.67 -9.08
CA ARG A 113 -0.03 -10.77 -7.65
C ARG A 113 0.42 -12.15 -7.14
N ALA A 114 1.04 -12.11 -5.97
CA ALA A 114 1.47 -13.33 -5.31
C ALA A 114 0.29 -14.13 -4.77
#